data_7e6172d8cb475cc56381b9f065101bb5
#
_entry.id   7e6172d8cb475cc56381b9f065101bb5
#
_cell.length_a   1.000
_cell.length_b   1.000
_cell.length_c   1.000
_cell.angle_alpha   90.00
_cell.angle_beta   90.00
_cell.angle_gamma   90.00
#
_symmetry.space_group_name_H-M   'P 1'
#
loop_
_entity.id
_entity.type
_entity.pdbx_description
1 polymer ?
#
loop_
_entity_poly.entity_id
_entity_poly.type
_entity_poly.pdbx_seq_one_letter_code
_entity_poly.pdbx_strand_id
1 'polypeptide(L)'
;MEKIDDKDTIDSKYIIIDKKGHGASSSVYLVREIKTQKVYAAKVLKKEQDLFQNEINILNILKPYKNPNITNLVSSGKGLIFREKSPQKSTPYLVLEYASKGEFFNYIYYAHSGFNELHSKYIFSKILNGIETCHNAGICHRDLKMQNILVDENFNPRLCDFGFATKNNDHLTDYLGTLQYAAPEILINQPYDGFKADIFSLGVILLILNTCKFGFLNASKLDPYYKLIIDKRINKYWNSVSNQITNISKELKDLFIQMVSYLPQERPSIKDIFNSNWMKEIKDMNDEQLEQLENEIREEFLRREKLVNEGLKKEMELKQKSNESSGNRGIEDDIEEFFDLSLKPKYAQTGINMNNYIKIRGGLNPNNFMNTLANKIIKEYKNGCEIEPIPDKFKFNIIFEYKKIDNYTSDNDFEKLGIEDIEQIYIGKNEKIKGQKTVIQIKLFESYNGGYLLRFVKKDGDLNNYLNYIEKISSFLKQN
;
A
#
# COMPACT_ATOMS: atom_id res chain seq x y z
N MET A 1 -2.92 12.87 23.60
CA MET A 1 -4.27 13.27 23.14
C MET A 1 -4.39 14.78 23.28
N GLU A 2 -4.43 15.51 22.15
CA GLU A 2 -4.82 16.93 22.20
C GLU A 2 -6.26 16.98 22.74
N LYS A 3 -6.49 17.74 23.82
CA LYS A 3 -7.86 18.02 24.29
C LYS A 3 -8.58 18.76 23.14
N ILE A 4 -9.53 18.10 22.54
CA ILE A 4 -10.44 18.73 21.57
C ILE A 4 -11.47 19.44 22.43
N ASP A 5 -11.47 20.77 22.37
CA ASP A 5 -12.47 21.59 23.03
C ASP A 5 -13.79 21.49 22.25
N ASP A 6 -14.94 21.43 22.90
CA ASP A 6 -16.28 21.37 22.28
C ASP A 6 -16.55 22.55 21.30
N LYS A 7 -15.62 23.50 21.21
CA LYS A 7 -15.65 24.67 20.34
C LYS A 7 -14.97 24.46 18.98
N ASP A 8 -14.22 23.36 18.78
CA ASP A 8 -13.54 23.10 17.51
C ASP A 8 -14.57 22.66 16.44
N THR A 9 -14.72 23.45 15.41
CA THR A 9 -15.71 23.17 14.35
C THR A 9 -15.12 23.29 12.95
N ILE A 10 -15.73 22.58 11.99
CA ILE A 10 -15.50 22.76 10.56
C ILE A 10 -16.73 23.49 10.01
N ASP A 11 -16.50 24.68 9.42
CA ASP A 11 -17.51 25.50 8.73
C ASP A 11 -18.75 25.82 9.61
N SER A 12 -18.58 25.91 10.94
CA SER A 12 -19.66 26.10 11.91
C SER A 12 -20.82 25.08 11.76
N LYS A 13 -20.58 23.98 11.08
CA LYS A 13 -21.57 22.95 10.75
C LYS A 13 -21.25 21.61 11.44
N TYR A 14 -19.97 21.30 11.60
CA TYR A 14 -19.50 20.05 12.14
C TYR A 14 -18.62 20.28 13.36
N ILE A 15 -18.98 19.71 14.51
CA ILE A 15 -18.14 19.70 15.74
C ILE A 15 -17.09 18.60 15.57
N ILE A 16 -15.83 18.93 15.81
CA ILE A 16 -14.73 17.96 15.80
C ILE A 16 -14.76 17.22 17.13
N ILE A 17 -14.93 15.87 17.07
CA ILE A 17 -14.98 15.01 18.25
C ILE A 17 -13.59 14.42 18.54
N ASP A 18 -12.89 13.95 17.49
CA ASP A 18 -11.64 13.22 17.61
C ASP A 18 -10.81 13.33 16.33
N LYS A 19 -9.49 13.15 16.46
CA LYS A 19 -8.57 13.05 15.31
C LYS A 19 -8.27 11.59 15.04
N LYS A 20 -8.70 11.07 13.90
CA LYS A 20 -8.57 9.65 13.55
C LYS A 20 -7.32 9.33 12.75
N GLY A 21 -6.83 10.28 11.94
CA GLY A 21 -5.67 10.06 11.09
C GLY A 21 -4.91 11.35 10.76
N HIS A 22 -3.64 11.20 10.43
CA HIS A 22 -2.77 12.30 10.01
C HIS A 22 -1.86 11.79 8.90
N GLY A 23 -2.15 12.17 7.67
CA GLY A 23 -1.32 11.87 6.51
C GLY A 23 -0.51 13.08 6.05
N ALA A 24 0.39 12.90 5.09
CA ALA A 24 1.22 13.97 4.53
C ALA A 24 0.39 15.13 3.96
N SER A 25 -0.73 14.84 3.30
CA SER A 25 -1.57 15.82 2.59
C SER A 25 -2.83 16.25 3.34
N SER A 26 -3.34 15.43 4.27
CA SER A 26 -4.63 15.66 4.93
C SER A 26 -4.63 15.14 6.38
N SER A 27 -5.62 15.59 7.14
CA SER A 27 -5.97 15.03 8.45
C SER A 27 -7.41 14.55 8.43
N VAL A 28 -7.68 13.42 9.06
CA VAL A 28 -9.03 12.85 9.17
C VAL A 28 -9.53 13.04 10.59
N TYR A 29 -10.72 13.62 10.71
CA TYR A 29 -11.39 13.88 11.98
C TYR A 29 -12.71 13.13 12.05
N LEU A 30 -13.05 12.64 13.23
CA LEU A 30 -14.40 12.26 13.57
C LEU A 30 -15.19 13.53 13.88
N VAL A 31 -16.30 13.75 13.21
CA VAL A 31 -17.10 14.97 13.37
C VAL A 31 -18.56 14.64 13.61
N ARG A 32 -19.26 15.53 14.34
CA ARG A 32 -20.71 15.46 14.54
C ARG A 32 -21.37 16.65 13.86
N GLU A 33 -22.32 16.39 12.99
CA GLU A 33 -23.12 17.46 12.39
C GLU A 33 -24.04 18.08 13.44
N ILE A 34 -23.96 19.40 13.63
CA ILE A 34 -24.72 20.13 14.67
C ILE A 34 -26.23 19.95 14.47
N LYS A 35 -26.70 20.01 13.23
CA LYS A 35 -28.13 19.95 12.90
C LYS A 35 -28.76 18.58 13.15
N THR A 36 -28.09 17.51 12.75
CA THR A 36 -28.65 16.14 12.75
C THR A 36 -28.11 15.28 13.87
N GLN A 37 -27.06 15.72 14.58
CA GLN A 37 -26.30 14.96 15.57
C GLN A 37 -25.65 13.67 15.01
N LYS A 38 -25.68 13.44 13.70
CA LYS A 38 -25.03 12.30 13.05
C LYS A 38 -23.51 12.47 13.01
N VAL A 39 -22.83 11.35 13.11
CA VAL A 39 -21.37 11.28 13.14
C VAL A 39 -20.84 10.91 11.75
N TYR A 40 -19.77 11.58 11.32
CA TYR A 40 -19.14 11.45 10.03
C TYR A 40 -17.62 11.49 10.13
N ALA A 41 -16.93 11.12 9.05
CA ALA A 41 -15.50 11.33 8.89
C ALA A 41 -15.25 12.58 8.03
N ALA A 42 -14.47 13.53 8.53
CA ALA A 42 -14.08 14.71 7.78
C ALA A 42 -12.59 14.66 7.43
N LYS A 43 -12.28 14.59 6.13
CA LYS A 43 -10.92 14.70 5.59
C LYS A 43 -10.65 16.18 5.28
N VAL A 44 -9.66 16.76 5.97
CA VAL A 44 -9.31 18.17 5.89
C VAL A 44 -7.91 18.29 5.30
N LEU A 45 -7.76 19.08 4.26
CA LEU A 45 -6.50 19.28 3.59
C LEU A 45 -5.55 20.18 4.36
N LYS A 46 -4.26 19.90 4.31
CA LYS A 46 -3.20 20.77 4.80
C LYS A 46 -2.81 21.83 3.77
N LYS A 47 -2.89 21.50 2.48
CA LYS A 47 -2.59 22.37 1.33
C LYS A 47 -3.57 22.04 0.20
N GLU A 48 -3.93 23.04 -0.62
CA GLU A 48 -4.71 22.79 -1.84
C GLU A 48 -3.92 21.85 -2.77
N GLN A 49 -4.56 20.78 -3.24
CA GLN A 49 -4.00 19.79 -4.15
C GLN A 49 -5.08 19.37 -5.15
N ASP A 50 -4.67 19.18 -6.41
CA ASP A 50 -5.57 18.74 -7.49
C ASP A 50 -6.23 17.38 -7.21
N LEU A 51 -5.51 16.47 -6.55
CA LEU A 51 -6.01 15.15 -6.17
C LEU A 51 -7.25 15.20 -5.27
N PHE A 52 -7.38 16.24 -4.45
CA PHE A 52 -8.54 16.39 -3.56
C PHE A 52 -9.80 16.79 -4.33
N GLN A 53 -9.66 17.72 -5.26
CA GLN A 53 -10.79 18.10 -6.12
C GLN A 53 -11.22 16.92 -6.99
N ASN A 54 -10.25 16.11 -7.45
CA ASN A 54 -10.52 14.88 -8.16
C ASN A 54 -11.32 13.90 -7.29
N GLU A 55 -10.92 13.68 -6.04
CA GLU A 55 -11.64 12.80 -5.10
C GLU A 55 -13.11 13.23 -4.91
N ILE A 56 -13.36 14.54 -4.75
CA ILE A 56 -14.72 15.08 -4.66
C ILE A 56 -15.51 14.82 -5.94
N ASN A 57 -14.92 15.05 -7.10
CA ASN A 57 -15.57 14.85 -8.40
C ASN A 57 -15.94 13.37 -8.60
N ILE A 58 -15.03 12.45 -8.31
CA ILE A 58 -15.26 11.00 -8.41
C ILE A 58 -16.38 10.55 -7.47
N LEU A 59 -16.33 10.98 -6.21
CA LEU A 59 -17.36 10.63 -5.22
C LEU A 59 -18.74 11.19 -5.59
N ASN A 60 -18.81 12.37 -6.20
CA ASN A 60 -20.06 12.92 -6.73
C ASN A 60 -20.62 12.10 -7.90
N ILE A 61 -19.76 11.55 -8.77
CA ILE A 61 -20.20 10.64 -9.85
C ILE A 61 -20.73 9.34 -9.26
N LEU A 62 -20.13 8.81 -8.19
CA LEU A 62 -20.53 7.55 -7.56
C LEU A 62 -21.78 7.69 -6.67
N LYS A 63 -22.04 8.87 -6.13
CA LYS A 63 -23.14 9.14 -5.18
C LYS A 63 -24.54 8.66 -5.64
N PRO A 64 -24.97 8.81 -6.91
CA PRO A 64 -26.29 8.34 -7.38
C PRO A 64 -26.48 6.83 -7.29
N TYR A 65 -25.40 6.04 -7.34
CA TYR A 65 -25.46 4.56 -7.31
C TYR A 65 -25.81 4.01 -5.92
N LYS A 66 -25.64 4.80 -4.85
CA LYS A 66 -25.98 4.42 -3.46
C LYS A 66 -25.47 3.04 -3.07
N ASN A 67 -24.28 2.66 -3.55
CA ASN A 67 -23.71 1.35 -3.27
C ASN A 67 -23.25 1.26 -1.80
N PRO A 68 -23.71 0.26 -1.00
CA PRO A 68 -23.33 0.14 0.41
C PRO A 68 -21.86 -0.23 0.62
N ASN A 69 -21.16 -0.69 -0.42
CA ASN A 69 -19.75 -1.08 -0.36
C ASN A 69 -18.80 0.04 -0.83
N ILE A 70 -19.32 1.26 -0.97
CA ILE A 70 -18.54 2.47 -1.27
C ILE A 70 -18.81 3.49 -0.17
N THR A 71 -17.77 4.17 0.31
CA THR A 71 -17.91 5.28 1.26
C THR A 71 -18.51 6.49 0.55
N ASN A 72 -19.71 6.92 0.95
CA ASN A 72 -20.43 7.98 0.28
C ASN A 72 -20.01 9.37 0.74
N LEU A 73 -19.96 10.31 -0.22
CA LEU A 73 -19.76 11.74 0.05
C LEU A 73 -21.05 12.35 0.62
N VAL A 74 -20.96 12.88 1.84
CA VAL A 74 -22.03 13.61 2.51
C VAL A 74 -22.02 15.07 2.08
N SER A 75 -20.88 15.73 2.23
CA SER A 75 -20.68 17.12 1.79
C SER A 75 -19.20 17.41 1.53
N SER A 76 -18.95 18.49 0.81
CA SER A 76 -17.60 19.02 0.61
C SER A 76 -17.69 20.55 0.56
N GLY A 77 -16.59 21.21 0.86
CA GLY A 77 -16.52 22.66 0.84
C GLY A 77 -15.14 23.20 1.12
N LYS A 78 -15.06 24.52 1.17
CA LYS A 78 -13.92 25.28 1.64
C LYS A 78 -14.39 26.13 2.80
N GLY A 79 -14.08 25.70 4.02
CA GLY A 79 -14.62 26.27 5.24
C GLY A 79 -13.56 26.66 6.26
N LEU A 80 -13.98 27.43 7.25
CA LEU A 80 -13.14 27.81 8.37
C LEU A 80 -13.04 26.65 9.37
N ILE A 81 -11.82 26.29 9.73
CA ILE A 81 -11.56 25.38 10.86
C ILE A 81 -11.30 26.25 12.07
N PHE A 82 -12.21 26.23 13.02
CA PHE A 82 -12.08 26.93 14.29
C PHE A 82 -11.32 26.05 15.27
N ARG A 83 -10.15 26.53 15.69
CA ARG A 83 -9.39 26.04 16.83
C ARG A 83 -9.02 27.21 17.71
N GLU A 84 -9.17 27.09 19.02
CA GLU A 84 -8.98 28.21 19.98
C GLU A 84 -7.63 28.94 19.88
N LYS A 85 -6.59 28.34 19.26
CA LYS A 85 -5.22 28.88 19.21
C LYS A 85 -4.67 29.10 17.81
N SER A 86 -5.45 28.85 16.75
CA SER A 86 -4.96 29.00 15.36
C SER A 86 -5.75 30.08 14.62
N PRO A 87 -5.09 30.92 13.81
CA PRO A 87 -5.81 31.85 12.95
C PRO A 87 -6.74 31.09 12.02
N GLN A 88 -7.95 31.60 11.85
CA GLN A 88 -8.98 31.07 10.96
C GLN A 88 -8.45 30.99 9.53
N LYS A 89 -8.22 29.80 9.02
CA LYS A 89 -7.81 29.59 7.64
C LYS A 89 -8.90 28.84 6.91
N SER A 90 -9.34 29.38 5.78
CA SER A 90 -10.26 28.69 4.88
C SER A 90 -9.52 27.48 4.27
N THR A 91 -9.98 26.30 4.58
CA THR A 91 -9.32 25.02 4.21
C THR A 91 -10.32 24.12 3.50
N PRO A 92 -9.94 23.48 2.38
CA PRO A 92 -10.79 22.51 1.73
C PRO A 92 -11.04 21.28 2.63
N TYR A 93 -12.28 20.81 2.65
CA TYR A 93 -12.68 19.62 3.39
C TYR A 93 -13.69 18.79 2.61
N LEU A 94 -13.74 17.50 2.88
CA LEU A 94 -14.80 16.60 2.48
C LEU A 94 -15.29 15.81 3.69
N VAL A 95 -16.60 15.57 3.75
CA VAL A 95 -17.26 14.80 4.80
C VAL A 95 -17.83 13.54 4.19
N LEU A 96 -17.46 12.41 4.76
CA LEU A 96 -17.82 11.06 4.32
C LEU A 96 -18.64 10.36 5.39
N GLU A 97 -19.42 9.36 5.00
CA GLU A 97 -19.98 8.38 5.94
C GLU A 97 -18.86 7.79 6.78
N TYR A 98 -19.14 7.61 8.07
CA TYR A 98 -18.16 7.07 9.01
C TYR A 98 -18.27 5.56 9.11
N ALA A 99 -17.21 4.86 8.70
CA ALA A 99 -17.06 3.43 8.92
C ALA A 99 -16.48 3.19 10.32
N SER A 100 -17.36 2.88 11.27
CA SER A 100 -17.03 2.93 12.71
C SER A 100 -16.07 1.84 13.18
N LYS A 101 -15.89 0.79 12.40
CA LYS A 101 -15.05 -0.36 12.74
C LYS A 101 -13.62 -0.26 12.19
N GLY A 102 -13.29 0.85 11.49
CA GLY A 102 -11.94 1.17 11.02
C GLY A 102 -11.49 0.39 9.79
N GLU A 103 -10.18 0.21 9.63
CA GLU A 103 -9.58 -0.41 8.45
C GLU A 103 -9.73 -1.94 8.48
N PHE A 104 -10.13 -2.52 7.35
CA PHE A 104 -10.23 -3.99 7.19
C PHE A 104 -8.88 -4.69 7.41
N PHE A 105 -7.80 -4.03 7.00
CA PHE A 105 -6.44 -4.53 7.19
C PHE A 105 -6.18 -4.99 8.64
N ASN A 106 -6.64 -4.24 9.63
CA ASN A 106 -6.41 -4.53 11.05
C ASN A 106 -6.99 -5.87 11.48
N TYR A 107 -8.13 -6.28 10.91
CA TYR A 107 -8.78 -7.56 11.24
C TYR A 107 -7.99 -8.79 10.78
N ILE A 108 -7.20 -8.65 9.71
CA ILE A 108 -6.30 -9.71 9.24
C ILE A 108 -4.97 -9.63 9.97
N TYR A 109 -4.46 -8.42 10.13
CA TYR A 109 -3.17 -8.14 10.71
C TYR A 109 -3.06 -8.61 12.15
N TYR A 110 -3.92 -8.14 13.05
CA TYR A 110 -3.88 -8.51 14.48
C TYR A 110 -4.35 -9.95 14.76
N ALA A 111 -5.13 -10.54 13.87
CA ALA A 111 -5.47 -11.95 13.94
C ALA A 111 -4.35 -12.88 13.44
N HIS A 112 -3.34 -12.34 12.73
CA HIS A 112 -2.26 -13.09 12.08
C HIS A 112 -2.77 -14.22 11.16
N SER A 113 -3.99 -14.13 10.67
CA SER A 113 -4.64 -15.14 9.82
C SER A 113 -5.65 -14.50 8.87
N GLY A 114 -5.81 -15.09 7.67
CA GLY A 114 -6.93 -14.80 6.79
C GLY A 114 -8.27 -15.27 7.39
N PHE A 115 -9.35 -14.94 6.73
CA PHE A 115 -10.66 -15.55 6.99
C PHE A 115 -10.70 -16.96 6.40
N ASN A 116 -11.62 -17.81 6.86
CA ASN A 116 -11.87 -19.07 6.17
C ASN A 116 -12.37 -18.78 4.75
N GLU A 117 -12.29 -19.78 3.88
CA GLU A 117 -12.52 -19.56 2.46
C GLU A 117 -13.98 -19.18 2.14
N LEU A 118 -14.95 -19.71 2.88
CA LEU A 118 -16.35 -19.38 2.71
C LEU A 118 -16.64 -17.93 3.12
N HIS A 119 -16.15 -17.49 4.29
CA HIS A 119 -16.24 -16.11 4.73
C HIS A 119 -15.55 -15.16 3.73
N SER A 120 -14.38 -15.58 3.22
CA SER A 120 -13.63 -14.80 2.22
C SER A 120 -14.40 -14.62 0.92
N LYS A 121 -15.11 -15.64 0.43
CA LYS A 121 -15.98 -15.55 -0.75
C LYS A 121 -17.04 -14.48 -0.56
N TYR A 122 -17.73 -14.51 0.57
CA TYR A 122 -18.79 -13.54 0.87
C TYR A 122 -18.25 -12.12 0.99
N ILE A 123 -17.19 -11.91 1.79
CA ILE A 123 -16.56 -10.61 1.97
C ILE A 123 -16.04 -10.08 0.63
N PHE A 124 -15.37 -10.92 -0.15
CA PHE A 124 -14.86 -10.56 -1.46
C PHE A 124 -15.96 -10.20 -2.46
N SER A 125 -17.12 -10.86 -2.40
CA SER A 125 -18.29 -10.51 -3.23
C SER A 125 -18.77 -9.07 -2.96
N LYS A 126 -18.74 -8.62 -1.71
CA LYS A 126 -19.11 -7.24 -1.34
C LYS A 126 -18.07 -6.24 -1.86
N ILE A 127 -16.78 -6.57 -1.78
CA ILE A 127 -15.70 -5.74 -2.34
C ILE A 127 -15.84 -5.64 -3.86
N LEU A 128 -16.08 -6.76 -4.54
CA LEU A 128 -16.32 -6.81 -5.99
C LEU A 128 -17.52 -5.95 -6.40
N ASN A 129 -18.62 -5.99 -5.63
CA ASN A 129 -19.81 -5.18 -5.88
C ASN A 129 -19.51 -3.69 -5.88
N GLY A 130 -18.67 -3.23 -4.92
CA GLY A 130 -18.20 -1.85 -4.88
C GLY A 130 -17.38 -1.48 -6.12
N ILE A 131 -16.43 -2.32 -6.52
CA ILE A 131 -15.58 -2.09 -7.70
C ILE A 131 -16.36 -2.20 -9.01
N GLU A 132 -17.30 -3.14 -9.11
CA GLU A 132 -18.19 -3.25 -10.28
C GLU A 132 -18.97 -1.95 -10.50
N THR A 133 -19.47 -1.35 -9.42
CA THR A 133 -20.14 -0.05 -9.50
C THR A 133 -19.20 1.05 -9.99
N CYS A 134 -17.95 1.09 -9.51
CA CYS A 134 -16.95 2.02 -10.00
C CYS A 134 -16.68 1.83 -11.50
N HIS A 135 -16.41 0.59 -11.92
CA HIS A 135 -16.10 0.25 -13.31
C HIS A 135 -17.28 0.54 -14.25
N ASN A 136 -18.52 0.24 -13.83
CA ASN A 136 -19.73 0.58 -14.59
C ASN A 136 -19.97 2.09 -14.72
N ALA A 137 -19.48 2.88 -13.75
CA ALA A 137 -19.46 4.34 -13.84
C ALA A 137 -18.28 4.89 -14.69
N GLY A 138 -17.45 4.01 -15.25
CA GLY A 138 -16.27 4.38 -16.00
C GLY A 138 -15.09 4.81 -15.14
N ILE A 139 -15.07 4.44 -13.85
CA ILE A 139 -14.07 4.87 -12.86
C ILE A 139 -13.19 3.69 -12.48
N CYS A 140 -11.86 3.84 -12.59
CA CYS A 140 -10.88 2.95 -11.97
C CYS A 140 -10.30 3.58 -10.70
N HIS A 141 -10.04 2.74 -9.68
CA HIS A 141 -9.64 3.19 -8.34
C HIS A 141 -8.13 3.50 -8.25
N ARG A 142 -7.29 2.66 -8.84
CA ARG A 142 -5.82 2.77 -8.96
C ARG A 142 -5.00 2.69 -7.66
N ASP A 143 -5.61 2.59 -6.48
CA ASP A 143 -4.94 2.33 -5.20
C ASP A 143 -5.73 1.35 -4.33
N LEU A 144 -6.18 0.24 -4.94
CA LEU A 144 -6.84 -0.83 -4.20
C LEU A 144 -5.84 -1.55 -3.32
N LYS A 145 -6.10 -1.53 -2.01
CA LYS A 145 -5.34 -2.22 -0.97
C LYS A 145 -6.20 -2.46 0.25
N MET A 146 -5.78 -3.33 1.14
CA MET A 146 -6.54 -3.66 2.35
C MET A 146 -6.81 -2.45 3.25
N GLN A 147 -5.90 -1.47 3.29
CA GLN A 147 -6.04 -0.23 4.07
C GLN A 147 -7.12 0.71 3.51
N ASN A 148 -7.39 0.64 2.20
CA ASN A 148 -8.43 1.42 1.52
C ASN A 148 -9.79 0.70 1.49
N ILE A 149 -9.95 -0.34 2.33
CA ILE A 149 -11.23 -1.00 2.61
C ILE A 149 -11.52 -0.78 4.09
N LEU A 150 -12.57 -0.03 4.39
CA LEU A 150 -13.04 0.22 5.74
C LEU A 150 -14.15 -0.78 6.09
N VAL A 151 -14.43 -0.90 7.39
CA VAL A 151 -15.49 -1.76 7.94
C VAL A 151 -16.52 -0.88 8.64
N ASP A 152 -17.80 -1.00 8.23
CA ASP A 152 -18.89 -0.24 8.83
C ASP A 152 -19.40 -0.88 10.13
N GLU A 153 -20.42 -0.29 10.75
CA GLU A 153 -21.02 -0.76 12.00
C GLU A 153 -21.65 -2.17 11.90
N ASN A 154 -21.99 -2.59 10.69
CA ASN A 154 -22.55 -3.91 10.39
C ASN A 154 -21.51 -4.92 9.90
N PHE A 155 -20.23 -4.56 9.97
CA PHE A 155 -19.09 -5.32 9.45
C PHE A 155 -19.08 -5.51 7.92
N ASN A 156 -19.74 -4.64 7.16
CA ASN A 156 -19.63 -4.64 5.71
C ASN A 156 -18.38 -3.89 5.27
N PRO A 157 -17.65 -4.40 4.24
CA PRO A 157 -16.52 -3.71 3.65
C PRO A 157 -17.00 -2.50 2.82
N ARG A 158 -16.29 -1.39 2.95
CA ARG A 158 -16.53 -0.13 2.22
C ARG A 158 -15.24 0.38 1.59
N LEU A 159 -15.24 0.54 0.28
CA LEU A 159 -14.13 1.15 -0.45
C LEU A 159 -14.01 2.63 -0.08
N CYS A 160 -12.79 3.10 0.14
CA CYS A 160 -12.50 4.49 0.45
C CYS A 160 -11.23 4.97 -0.26
N ASP A 161 -10.93 6.26 -0.12
CA ASP A 161 -9.76 6.95 -0.68
C ASP A 161 -9.68 6.91 -2.20
N PHE A 162 -10.55 7.69 -2.84
CA PHE A 162 -10.62 7.86 -4.28
C PHE A 162 -9.69 8.96 -4.82
N GLY A 163 -8.65 9.35 -4.05
CA GLY A 163 -7.72 10.41 -4.44
C GLY A 163 -7.00 10.13 -5.76
N PHE A 164 -6.66 8.86 -6.03
CA PHE A 164 -6.02 8.44 -7.27
C PHE A 164 -7.01 7.94 -8.33
N ALA A 165 -8.29 7.83 -8.02
CA ALA A 165 -9.28 7.33 -8.97
C ALA A 165 -9.41 8.25 -10.19
N THR A 166 -9.75 7.69 -11.35
CA THR A 166 -9.96 8.46 -12.58
C THR A 166 -11.10 7.88 -13.41
N LYS A 167 -11.78 8.75 -14.14
CA LYS A 167 -12.79 8.35 -15.13
C LYS A 167 -12.18 7.94 -16.47
N ASN A 168 -10.97 8.42 -16.77
CA ASN A 168 -10.22 8.01 -17.94
C ASN A 168 -9.47 6.71 -17.60
N ASN A 169 -9.80 5.60 -18.25
CA ASN A 169 -9.28 4.27 -17.91
C ASN A 169 -8.27 3.72 -18.93
N ASP A 170 -8.18 4.34 -20.12
CA ASP A 170 -7.30 3.88 -21.18
C ASP A 170 -6.03 4.73 -21.31
N HIS A 171 -4.91 4.09 -21.58
CA HIS A 171 -3.62 4.74 -21.79
C HIS A 171 -3.13 5.60 -20.61
N LEU A 172 -3.43 5.16 -19.38
CA LEU A 172 -2.89 5.79 -18.18
C LEU A 172 -1.37 5.60 -18.13
N THR A 173 -0.64 6.65 -17.76
CA THR A 173 0.84 6.62 -17.67
C THR A 173 1.37 6.97 -16.30
N ASP A 174 0.49 7.40 -15.39
CA ASP A 174 0.88 7.79 -14.04
C ASP A 174 1.32 6.57 -13.24
N TYR A 175 2.49 6.65 -12.60
CA TYR A 175 2.89 5.70 -11.58
C TYR A 175 2.21 6.07 -10.26
N LEU A 176 1.10 5.43 -9.94
CA LEU A 176 0.33 5.67 -8.72
C LEU A 176 0.01 4.35 -8.02
N GLY A 177 -0.30 4.45 -6.72
CA GLY A 177 -0.70 3.32 -5.90
C GLY A 177 0.43 2.75 -5.04
N THR A 178 0.13 1.64 -4.41
CA THR A 178 0.99 0.96 -3.42
C THR A 178 1.72 -0.20 -4.09
N LEU A 179 3.05 -0.20 -4.04
CA LEU A 179 3.95 -1.12 -4.76
C LEU A 179 3.53 -2.60 -4.69
N GLN A 180 3.15 -3.09 -3.52
CA GLN A 180 2.80 -4.49 -3.30
C GLN A 180 1.50 -4.92 -4.00
N TYR A 181 0.64 -3.97 -4.36
CA TYR A 181 -0.63 -4.18 -5.05
C TYR A 181 -0.59 -3.76 -6.52
N ALA A 182 0.48 -3.06 -6.93
CA ALA A 182 0.60 -2.50 -8.27
C ALA A 182 0.80 -3.58 -9.34
N ALA A 183 0.07 -3.46 -10.43
CA ALA A 183 0.18 -4.34 -11.59
C ALA A 183 1.54 -4.16 -12.32
N PRO A 184 2.04 -5.20 -13.01
CA PRO A 184 3.38 -5.16 -13.63
C PRO A 184 3.54 -4.06 -14.67
N GLU A 185 2.50 -3.74 -15.44
CA GLU A 185 2.53 -2.66 -16.43
C GLU A 185 2.73 -1.27 -15.81
N ILE A 186 2.21 -1.06 -14.57
CA ILE A 186 2.46 0.17 -13.80
C ILE A 186 3.94 0.23 -13.40
N LEU A 187 4.51 -0.90 -12.94
CA LEU A 187 5.89 -0.95 -12.47
C LEU A 187 6.92 -0.70 -13.58
N ILE A 188 6.60 -1.05 -14.83
CA ILE A 188 7.47 -0.83 -15.98
C ILE A 188 7.15 0.48 -16.73
N ASN A 189 6.30 1.33 -16.12
CA ASN A 189 5.95 2.65 -16.65
C ASN A 189 5.39 2.62 -18.08
N GLN A 190 4.59 1.61 -18.38
CA GLN A 190 3.92 1.47 -19.69
C GLN A 190 2.49 2.04 -19.62
N PRO A 191 1.94 2.53 -20.73
CA PRO A 191 0.53 2.88 -20.78
C PRO A 191 -0.33 1.67 -20.38
N TYR A 192 -1.33 1.88 -19.50
CA TYR A 192 -2.10 0.80 -18.95
C TYR A 192 -3.62 1.08 -18.91
N ASP A 193 -4.39 0.00 -18.86
CA ASP A 193 -5.82 0.00 -18.58
C ASP A 193 -6.04 -0.03 -17.06
N GLY A 194 -6.67 1.01 -16.52
CA GLY A 194 -6.93 1.15 -15.09
C GLY A 194 -7.84 0.06 -14.54
N PHE A 195 -8.83 -0.44 -15.31
CA PHE A 195 -9.70 -1.54 -14.89
C PHE A 195 -8.91 -2.84 -14.73
N LYS A 196 -8.04 -3.15 -15.67
CA LYS A 196 -7.18 -4.34 -15.58
C LYS A 196 -6.16 -4.24 -14.45
N ALA A 197 -5.68 -3.04 -14.14
CA ALA A 197 -4.82 -2.79 -12.98
C ALA A 197 -5.58 -3.00 -11.65
N ASP A 198 -6.83 -2.54 -11.55
CA ASP A 198 -7.69 -2.79 -10.38
C ASP A 198 -7.94 -4.29 -10.17
N ILE A 199 -8.17 -5.08 -11.24
CA ILE A 199 -8.31 -6.54 -11.16
C ILE A 199 -7.06 -7.20 -10.60
N PHE A 200 -5.87 -6.74 -11.00
CA PHE A 200 -4.61 -7.22 -10.43
C PHE A 200 -4.55 -6.99 -8.92
N SER A 201 -4.82 -5.76 -8.48
CA SER A 201 -4.82 -5.39 -7.05
C SER A 201 -5.85 -6.21 -6.26
N LEU A 202 -7.04 -6.46 -6.83
CA LEU A 202 -8.05 -7.36 -6.25
C LEU A 202 -7.54 -8.79 -6.10
N GLY A 203 -6.72 -9.29 -7.04
CA GLY A 203 -6.08 -10.59 -6.91
C GLY A 203 -5.15 -10.66 -5.71
N VAL A 204 -4.37 -9.62 -5.46
CA VAL A 204 -3.52 -9.52 -4.27
C VAL A 204 -4.38 -9.48 -2.99
N ILE A 205 -5.44 -8.68 -2.98
CA ILE A 205 -6.41 -8.60 -1.86
C ILE A 205 -7.05 -9.96 -1.59
N LEU A 206 -7.46 -10.68 -2.65
CA LEU A 206 -8.05 -12.03 -2.55
C LEU A 206 -7.14 -12.99 -1.78
N LEU A 207 -5.86 -13.02 -2.11
CA LEU A 207 -4.89 -13.89 -1.44
C LEU A 207 -4.68 -13.48 0.02
N ILE A 208 -4.52 -12.17 0.29
CA ILE A 208 -4.34 -11.64 1.65
C ILE A 208 -5.57 -11.97 2.52
N LEU A 209 -6.77 -11.79 1.99
CA LEU A 209 -8.04 -12.06 2.68
C LEU A 209 -8.12 -13.52 3.18
N ASN A 210 -7.64 -14.45 2.37
CA ASN A 210 -7.67 -15.89 2.71
C ASN A 210 -6.47 -16.35 3.55
N THR A 211 -5.32 -15.68 3.45
CA THR A 211 -4.06 -16.25 3.96
C THR A 211 -3.29 -15.34 4.89
N CYS A 212 -3.64 -14.04 4.98
CA CYS A 212 -2.82 -13.02 5.62
C CYS A 212 -1.41 -12.91 4.99
N LYS A 213 -1.24 -13.26 3.72
CA LYS A 213 0.06 -13.31 3.05
C LYS A 213 0.02 -12.66 1.68
N PHE A 214 1.12 -11.96 1.35
CA PHE A 214 1.41 -11.61 -0.04
C PHE A 214 2.00 -12.82 -0.76
N GLY A 215 1.56 -13.10 -1.98
CA GLY A 215 2.10 -14.20 -2.78
C GLY A 215 3.47 -13.89 -3.39
N PHE A 216 3.82 -12.60 -3.46
CA PHE A 216 5.07 -12.03 -3.97
C PHE A 216 5.26 -10.64 -3.38
N LEU A 217 6.45 -10.04 -3.50
CA LEU A 217 6.76 -8.70 -3.00
C LEU A 217 6.21 -7.59 -3.92
N ASN A 218 6.39 -7.79 -5.21
CA ASN A 218 5.92 -6.91 -6.26
C ASN A 218 5.83 -7.68 -7.57
N ALA A 219 5.10 -7.12 -8.54
CA ALA A 219 4.86 -7.75 -9.82
C ALA A 219 5.98 -7.52 -10.85
N SER A 220 7.24 -7.51 -10.42
CA SER A 220 8.38 -7.34 -11.31
C SER A 220 8.99 -8.67 -11.75
N LYS A 221 9.73 -8.64 -12.87
CA LYS A 221 10.52 -9.80 -13.35
C LYS A 221 11.66 -10.18 -12.38
N LEU A 222 12.00 -9.29 -11.46
CA LEU A 222 13.06 -9.47 -10.46
C LEU A 222 12.56 -10.18 -9.20
N ASP A 223 11.25 -10.16 -8.93
CA ASP A 223 10.67 -10.91 -7.84
C ASP A 223 10.74 -12.42 -8.13
N PRO A 224 11.40 -13.23 -7.30
CA PRO A 224 11.63 -14.64 -7.58
C PRO A 224 10.34 -15.48 -7.63
N TYR A 225 9.29 -15.06 -6.92
CA TYR A 225 7.99 -15.72 -6.90
C TYR A 225 7.14 -15.27 -8.07
N TYR A 226 7.02 -13.95 -8.30
CA TYR A 226 6.23 -13.45 -9.42
C TYR A 226 6.81 -13.86 -10.77
N LYS A 227 8.15 -13.97 -10.88
CA LYS A 227 8.81 -14.53 -12.07
C LYS A 227 8.30 -15.94 -12.42
N LEU A 228 7.99 -16.77 -11.42
CA LEU A 228 7.44 -18.11 -11.70
C LEU A 228 6.03 -18.03 -12.32
N ILE A 229 5.26 -17.01 -11.98
CA ILE A 229 3.95 -16.74 -12.59
C ILE A 229 4.15 -16.25 -14.04
N ILE A 230 5.08 -15.32 -14.28
CA ILE A 230 5.43 -14.84 -15.62
C ILE A 230 5.88 -16.00 -16.52
N ASP A 231 6.75 -16.88 -16.01
CA ASP A 231 7.30 -18.05 -16.71
C ASP A 231 6.27 -19.18 -16.86
N LYS A 232 5.02 -19.00 -16.39
CA LYS A 232 3.94 -20.00 -16.35
C LYS A 232 4.32 -21.29 -15.61
N ARG A 233 5.27 -21.20 -14.65
CA ARG A 233 5.73 -22.31 -13.79
C ARG A 233 4.87 -22.41 -12.52
N ILE A 234 3.54 -22.51 -12.69
CA ILE A 234 2.55 -22.35 -11.62
C ILE A 234 2.71 -23.40 -10.51
N ASN A 235 2.97 -24.67 -10.85
CA ASN A 235 3.23 -25.68 -9.85
C ASN A 235 4.47 -25.36 -8.99
N LYS A 236 5.53 -24.82 -9.63
CA LYS A 236 6.73 -24.40 -8.91
C LYS A 236 6.45 -23.21 -8.01
N TYR A 237 5.64 -22.26 -8.47
CA TYR A 237 5.20 -21.14 -7.65
C TYR A 237 4.50 -21.63 -6.37
N TRP A 238 3.45 -22.44 -6.49
CA TRP A 238 2.72 -22.93 -5.33
C TRP A 238 3.58 -23.76 -4.39
N ASN A 239 4.46 -24.59 -4.91
CA ASN A 239 5.44 -25.34 -4.10
C ASN A 239 6.39 -24.40 -3.35
N SER A 240 6.83 -23.31 -3.98
CA SER A 240 7.76 -22.35 -3.37
C SER A 240 7.15 -21.56 -2.22
N VAL A 241 5.83 -21.33 -2.24
CA VAL A 241 5.08 -20.60 -1.20
C VAL A 241 4.33 -21.53 -0.23
N SER A 242 4.40 -22.85 -0.40
CA SER A 242 3.62 -23.85 0.37
C SER A 242 3.85 -23.79 1.88
N ASN A 243 5.06 -23.39 2.32
CA ASN A 243 5.37 -23.25 3.75
C ASN A 243 4.70 -22.03 4.39
N GLN A 244 4.16 -21.11 3.59
CA GLN A 244 3.57 -19.85 4.03
C GLN A 244 2.09 -19.76 3.72
N ILE A 245 1.67 -20.37 2.62
CA ILE A 245 0.31 -20.36 2.09
C ILE A 245 -0.18 -21.82 2.08
N THR A 246 -0.97 -22.16 3.07
CA THR A 246 -1.53 -23.50 3.28
C THR A 246 -3.05 -23.45 3.27
N ASN A 247 -3.69 -24.58 3.05
CA ASN A 247 -5.15 -24.77 3.21
C ASN A 247 -6.00 -23.85 2.32
N ILE A 248 -5.59 -23.64 1.07
CA ILE A 248 -6.40 -22.94 0.06
C ILE A 248 -6.80 -23.92 -1.05
N SER A 249 -8.05 -23.78 -1.53
CA SER A 249 -8.60 -24.64 -2.59
C SER A 249 -7.85 -24.48 -3.91
N LYS A 250 -8.06 -25.44 -4.80
CA LYS A 250 -7.57 -25.33 -6.18
C LYS A 250 -8.23 -24.17 -6.91
N GLU A 251 -9.52 -23.99 -6.68
CA GLU A 251 -10.35 -22.95 -7.30
C GLU A 251 -9.83 -21.55 -6.92
N LEU A 252 -9.46 -21.33 -5.66
CA LEU A 252 -8.82 -20.09 -5.21
C LEU A 252 -7.46 -19.88 -5.89
N LYS A 253 -6.64 -20.94 -5.96
CA LYS A 253 -5.34 -20.89 -6.64
C LYS A 253 -5.47 -20.50 -8.10
N ASP A 254 -6.41 -21.11 -8.80
CA ASP A 254 -6.63 -20.89 -10.23
C ASP A 254 -7.13 -19.45 -10.47
N LEU A 255 -8.10 -18.96 -9.68
CA LEU A 255 -8.60 -17.60 -9.77
C LEU A 255 -7.52 -16.57 -9.46
N PHE A 256 -6.76 -16.75 -8.38
CA PHE A 256 -5.65 -15.86 -8.03
C PHE A 256 -4.66 -15.71 -9.19
N ILE A 257 -4.19 -16.81 -9.78
CA ILE A 257 -3.23 -16.78 -10.88
C ILE A 257 -3.78 -16.03 -12.11
N GLN A 258 -5.07 -16.21 -12.42
CA GLN A 258 -5.71 -15.46 -13.51
C GLN A 258 -5.74 -13.96 -13.23
N MET A 259 -6.15 -13.57 -12.01
CA MET A 259 -6.25 -12.15 -11.63
C MET A 259 -4.90 -11.44 -11.62
N VAL A 260 -3.82 -12.13 -11.19
CA VAL A 260 -2.46 -11.57 -11.16
C VAL A 260 -1.63 -11.90 -12.40
N SER A 261 -2.25 -12.23 -13.53
CA SER A 261 -1.54 -12.49 -14.77
C SER A 261 -0.68 -11.30 -15.19
N TYR A 262 0.52 -11.59 -15.73
CA TYR A 262 1.45 -10.58 -16.22
C TYR A 262 0.84 -9.76 -17.38
N LEU A 263 0.11 -10.43 -18.27
CA LEU A 263 -0.56 -9.79 -19.39
C LEU A 263 -1.96 -9.31 -18.97
N PRO A 264 -2.27 -8.01 -19.03
CA PRO A 264 -3.56 -7.46 -18.59
C PRO A 264 -4.78 -8.12 -19.27
N GLN A 265 -4.66 -8.47 -20.56
CA GLN A 265 -5.73 -9.10 -21.33
C GLN A 265 -6.06 -10.54 -20.88
N GLU A 266 -5.14 -11.22 -20.19
CA GLU A 266 -5.41 -12.56 -19.61
C GLU A 266 -6.19 -12.47 -18.30
N ARG A 267 -6.29 -11.28 -17.67
CA ARG A 267 -7.02 -11.08 -16.41
C ARG A 267 -8.53 -11.12 -16.67
N PRO A 268 -9.29 -11.80 -15.81
CA PRO A 268 -10.74 -11.90 -15.93
C PRO A 268 -11.40 -10.51 -15.79
N SER A 269 -12.62 -10.39 -16.30
CA SER A 269 -13.51 -9.28 -15.92
C SER A 269 -14.12 -9.51 -14.54
N ILE A 270 -14.72 -8.49 -13.92
CA ILE A 270 -15.44 -8.65 -12.65
C ILE A 270 -16.57 -9.68 -12.79
N LYS A 271 -17.27 -9.66 -13.92
CA LYS A 271 -18.31 -10.65 -14.23
C LYS A 271 -17.76 -12.08 -14.30
N ASP A 272 -16.57 -12.27 -14.87
CA ASP A 272 -15.92 -13.58 -14.92
C ASP A 272 -15.50 -14.04 -13.52
N ILE A 273 -15.04 -13.12 -12.66
CA ILE A 273 -14.71 -13.42 -11.26
C ILE A 273 -15.96 -13.89 -10.51
N PHE A 274 -17.10 -13.18 -10.63
CA PHE A 274 -18.37 -13.61 -10.03
C PHE A 274 -18.86 -14.97 -10.54
N ASN A 275 -18.55 -15.32 -11.79
CA ASN A 275 -18.92 -16.60 -12.40
C ASN A 275 -17.85 -17.68 -12.25
N SER A 276 -16.75 -17.40 -11.54
CA SER A 276 -15.67 -18.37 -11.32
C SER A 276 -16.14 -19.56 -10.46
N ASN A 277 -15.48 -20.70 -10.62
CA ASN A 277 -15.74 -21.87 -9.79
C ASN A 277 -15.54 -21.58 -8.30
N TRP A 278 -14.63 -20.66 -7.95
CA TRP A 278 -14.41 -20.28 -6.57
C TRP A 278 -15.61 -19.56 -5.94
N MET A 279 -16.30 -18.72 -6.71
CA MET A 279 -17.47 -17.97 -6.24
C MET A 279 -18.80 -18.77 -6.29
N LYS A 280 -18.79 -19.94 -6.93
CA LYS A 280 -20.02 -20.72 -7.19
C LYS A 280 -20.81 -21.03 -5.91
N GLU A 281 -20.14 -21.40 -4.84
CA GLU A 281 -20.77 -21.76 -3.57
C GLU A 281 -21.65 -20.64 -3.00
N ILE A 282 -21.18 -19.38 -3.02
CA ILE A 282 -21.94 -18.21 -2.57
C ILE A 282 -23.13 -17.93 -3.52
N LYS A 283 -22.92 -18.12 -4.83
CA LYS A 283 -23.95 -17.87 -5.84
C LYS A 283 -25.11 -18.87 -5.75
N ASP A 284 -24.81 -20.09 -5.32
CA ASP A 284 -25.81 -21.18 -5.22
C ASP A 284 -26.54 -21.17 -3.86
N MET A 285 -26.17 -20.31 -2.89
CA MET A 285 -26.83 -20.17 -1.60
C MET A 285 -28.18 -19.50 -1.72
N ASN A 286 -29.15 -19.99 -0.94
CA ASN A 286 -30.42 -19.31 -0.72
C ASN A 286 -30.35 -18.25 0.37
N ASP A 287 -31.40 -17.44 0.55
CA ASP A 287 -31.42 -16.32 1.50
C ASP A 287 -31.15 -16.74 2.94
N GLU A 288 -31.73 -17.91 3.38
CA GLU A 288 -31.51 -18.44 4.74
C GLU A 288 -30.04 -18.82 4.98
N GLN A 289 -29.40 -19.45 3.99
CA GLN A 289 -27.96 -19.79 4.06
C GLN A 289 -27.09 -18.56 4.06
N LEU A 290 -27.44 -17.52 3.29
CA LEU A 290 -26.71 -16.25 3.29
C LEU A 290 -26.87 -15.53 4.63
N GLU A 291 -28.06 -15.49 5.22
CA GLU A 291 -28.28 -14.88 6.54
C GLU A 291 -27.49 -15.61 7.64
N GLN A 292 -27.48 -16.95 7.61
CA GLN A 292 -26.65 -17.74 8.52
C GLN A 292 -25.16 -17.40 8.36
N LEU A 293 -24.68 -17.36 7.12
CA LEU A 293 -23.27 -17.01 6.82
C LEU A 293 -22.91 -15.59 7.28
N GLU A 294 -23.83 -14.63 7.09
CA GLU A 294 -23.64 -13.25 7.60
C GLU A 294 -23.48 -13.22 9.12
N ASN A 295 -24.27 -14.02 9.85
CA ASN A 295 -24.16 -14.13 11.29
C ASN A 295 -22.81 -14.74 11.72
N GLU A 296 -22.36 -15.82 11.06
CA GLU A 296 -21.05 -16.44 11.31
C GLU A 296 -19.90 -15.47 11.06
N ILE A 297 -19.97 -14.70 9.96
CA ILE A 297 -18.97 -13.68 9.62
C ILE A 297 -18.97 -12.57 10.67
N ARG A 298 -20.15 -12.13 11.13
CA ARG A 298 -20.28 -11.13 12.18
C ARG A 298 -19.63 -11.60 13.48
N GLU A 299 -19.84 -12.85 13.90
CA GLU A 299 -19.19 -13.42 15.07
C GLU A 299 -17.66 -13.46 14.92
N GLU A 300 -17.16 -13.85 13.74
CA GLU A 300 -15.72 -13.85 13.45
C GLU A 300 -15.13 -12.42 13.48
N PHE A 301 -15.85 -11.43 12.95
CA PHE A 301 -15.42 -10.02 13.07
C PHE A 301 -15.39 -9.55 14.52
N LEU A 302 -16.39 -9.89 15.33
CA LEU A 302 -16.43 -9.56 16.76
C LEU A 302 -15.28 -10.20 17.53
N ARG A 303 -14.92 -11.44 17.18
CA ARG A 303 -13.76 -12.13 17.75
C ARG A 303 -12.45 -11.39 17.39
N ARG A 304 -12.28 -11.01 16.11
CA ARG A 304 -11.11 -10.29 15.62
C ARG A 304 -11.04 -8.87 16.15
N GLU A 305 -12.16 -8.20 16.35
CA GLU A 305 -12.23 -6.84 16.90
C GLU A 305 -11.59 -6.76 18.30
N LYS A 306 -11.73 -7.80 19.12
CA LYS A 306 -11.01 -7.88 20.41
C LYS A 306 -9.50 -7.85 20.20
N LEU A 307 -8.97 -8.64 19.23
CA LEU A 307 -7.54 -8.66 18.92
C LEU A 307 -7.06 -7.32 18.35
N VAL A 308 -7.86 -6.66 17.52
CA VAL A 308 -7.58 -5.31 16.99
C VAL A 308 -7.46 -4.32 18.15
N ASN A 309 -8.43 -4.29 19.05
CA ASN A 309 -8.44 -3.36 20.18
C ASN A 309 -7.26 -3.59 21.15
N GLU A 310 -6.92 -4.84 21.43
CA GLU A 310 -5.74 -5.19 22.22
C GLU A 310 -4.43 -4.79 21.53
N GLY A 311 -4.34 -5.04 20.23
CA GLY A 311 -3.18 -4.68 19.43
C GLY A 311 -2.96 -3.18 19.37
N LEU A 312 -3.97 -2.41 19.00
CA LEU A 312 -3.92 -0.94 18.97
C LEU A 312 -3.58 -0.33 20.33
N LYS A 313 -4.13 -0.91 21.41
CA LYS A 313 -3.80 -0.46 22.77
C LYS A 313 -2.32 -0.67 23.10
N LYS A 314 -1.77 -1.85 22.80
CA LYS A 314 -0.34 -2.14 23.00
C LYS A 314 0.55 -1.20 22.19
N GLU A 315 0.17 -0.89 20.96
CA GLU A 315 0.90 0.07 20.12
C GLU A 315 0.90 1.48 20.71
N MET A 316 -0.25 1.94 21.22
CA MET A 316 -0.34 3.24 21.90
C MET A 316 0.53 3.30 23.15
N GLU A 317 0.55 2.24 23.97
CA GLU A 317 1.38 2.15 25.17
C GLU A 317 2.88 2.18 24.82
N LEU A 318 3.29 1.49 23.76
CA LEU A 318 4.67 1.51 23.26
C LEU A 318 5.08 2.90 22.76
N LYS A 319 4.20 3.58 22.02
CA LYS A 319 4.44 4.96 21.57
C LYS A 319 4.56 5.96 22.72
N GLN A 320 3.75 5.82 23.75
CA GLN A 320 3.85 6.66 24.96
C GLN A 320 5.19 6.48 25.67
N LYS A 321 5.63 5.23 25.87
CA LYS A 321 6.92 4.92 26.47
C LYS A 321 8.11 5.42 25.67
N SER A 322 8.04 5.36 24.33
CA SER A 322 9.10 5.90 23.44
C SER A 322 9.17 7.43 23.46
N ASN A 323 8.03 8.12 23.62
CA ASN A 323 7.97 9.58 23.74
C ASN A 323 8.47 10.11 25.09
N GLU A 324 8.33 9.33 26.17
CA GLU A 324 8.86 9.66 27.49
C GLU A 324 10.40 9.53 27.55
N SER A 325 11.00 8.66 26.71
CA SER A 325 12.44 8.42 26.66
C SER A 325 13.22 9.30 25.66
N SER A 326 12.53 10.03 24.79
CA SER A 326 13.17 10.88 23.77
C SER A 326 12.39 12.19 23.61
N GLY A 327 12.95 13.28 24.17
CA GLY A 327 12.42 14.61 23.97
C GLY A 327 12.33 14.99 22.48
N ASN A 328 11.16 15.36 22.06
CA ASN A 328 10.83 16.05 20.79
C ASN A 328 11.29 15.35 19.48
N ARG A 329 10.53 14.35 19.00
CA ARG A 329 10.62 13.88 17.60
C ARG A 329 9.24 13.87 16.98
N GLY A 330 9.17 14.31 15.70
CA GLY A 330 7.93 14.35 14.94
C GLY A 330 7.35 12.95 14.69
N ILE A 331 6.08 12.80 14.95
CA ILE A 331 5.28 11.56 14.93
C ILE A 331 5.13 10.96 13.51
N GLU A 332 5.49 11.71 12.45
CA GLU A 332 5.25 11.32 11.06
C GLU A 332 6.15 10.20 10.53
N ASP A 333 7.38 10.08 11.05
CA ASP A 333 8.34 9.04 10.60
C ASP A 333 8.08 7.66 11.24
N ASP A 334 7.40 7.60 12.39
CA ASP A 334 7.24 6.38 13.18
C ASP A 334 6.07 5.49 12.70
N ILE A 335 5.07 6.04 12.03
CA ILE A 335 3.86 5.30 11.60
C ILE A 335 4.16 4.42 10.37
N GLU A 336 4.94 4.91 9.39
CA GLU A 336 5.39 4.09 8.27
C GLU A 336 6.36 2.97 8.71
N GLU A 337 7.14 3.24 9.75
CA GLU A 337 8.08 2.28 10.35
C GLU A 337 7.38 1.12 11.06
N PHE A 338 6.25 1.38 11.71
CA PHE A 338 5.55 0.42 12.56
C PHE A 338 4.81 -0.66 11.75
N PHE A 339 4.13 -0.28 10.65
CA PHE A 339 3.40 -1.23 9.80
C PHE A 339 4.30 -2.27 9.14
N ASP A 340 5.57 -1.95 8.93
CA ASP A 340 6.53 -2.82 8.26
C ASP A 340 7.21 -3.82 9.23
N LEU A 341 7.31 -3.48 10.50
CA LEU A 341 7.98 -4.30 11.53
C LEU A 341 7.18 -5.55 11.95
N SER A 342 5.89 -5.50 11.90
CA SER A 342 5.01 -6.47 12.53
C SER A 342 4.73 -7.73 11.70
N LEU A 343 4.87 -7.67 10.37
CA LEU A 343 4.81 -8.85 9.50
C LEU A 343 6.11 -9.70 9.52
N LYS A 344 7.14 -9.24 10.23
CA LYS A 344 8.52 -9.76 10.17
C LYS A 344 8.85 -11.05 10.91
N PRO A 345 8.35 -11.37 12.13
CA PRO A 345 8.95 -12.46 12.90
C PRO A 345 8.92 -13.80 12.20
N LYS A 346 7.90 -14.09 11.39
CA LYS A 346 7.79 -15.38 10.69
C LYS A 346 8.56 -15.44 9.36
N TYR A 347 8.76 -14.31 8.69
CA TYR A 347 9.41 -14.26 7.37
C TYR A 347 10.92 -14.13 7.44
N ALA A 348 11.46 -13.50 8.47
CA ALA A 348 12.90 -13.43 8.71
C ALA A 348 13.54 -14.82 8.95
N GLN A 349 12.73 -15.81 9.39
CA GLN A 349 13.20 -17.20 9.58
C GLN A 349 13.34 -17.99 8.27
N THR A 350 12.67 -17.60 7.18
CA THR A 350 12.64 -18.36 5.92
C THR A 350 13.61 -17.84 4.86
N GLY A 351 14.40 -16.79 5.15
CA GLY A 351 15.34 -16.21 4.17
C GLY A 351 14.66 -15.45 3.01
N ILE A 352 13.35 -15.24 3.09
CA ILE A 352 12.59 -14.48 2.09
C ILE A 352 12.61 -13.01 2.47
N ASN A 353 13.19 -12.21 1.59
CA ASN A 353 13.33 -10.78 1.79
C ASN A 353 12.03 -10.08 1.40
N MET A 354 11.12 -9.87 2.36
CA MET A 354 9.92 -9.04 2.18
C MET A 354 10.29 -7.62 2.61
N ASN A 355 10.14 -6.63 1.75
CA ASN A 355 10.32 -5.20 2.06
C ASN A 355 11.75 -4.65 2.05
N ASN A 356 12.54 -4.82 1.01
CA ASN A 356 13.83 -4.11 0.93
C ASN A 356 14.74 -4.26 2.17
N TYR A 357 14.65 -5.41 2.87
CA TYR A 357 15.48 -5.72 4.03
C TYR A 357 16.47 -6.85 3.75
N ILE A 358 17.66 -6.70 4.31
CA ILE A 358 18.68 -7.73 4.31
C ILE A 358 19.01 -8.07 5.75
N LYS A 359 18.91 -9.36 6.11
CA LYS A 359 19.32 -9.83 7.42
C LYS A 359 20.84 -9.93 7.47
N ILE A 360 21.43 -9.32 8.49
CA ILE A 360 22.86 -9.34 8.75
C ILE A 360 23.10 -10.16 10.01
N ARG A 361 24.12 -11.05 9.98
CA ARG A 361 24.44 -11.93 11.12
C ARG A 361 24.89 -11.09 12.32
N GLY A 362 24.56 -11.55 13.54
CA GLY A 362 24.93 -10.91 14.78
C GLY A 362 26.46 -10.85 15.01
N GLY A 363 26.87 -10.02 15.93
CA GLY A 363 28.29 -9.87 16.33
C GLY A 363 29.04 -8.72 15.64
N LEU A 364 28.40 -7.95 14.76
CA LEU A 364 29.00 -6.78 14.13
C LEU A 364 28.73 -5.51 14.94
N ASN A 365 29.72 -4.62 15.02
CA ASN A 365 29.50 -3.27 15.52
C ASN A 365 28.70 -2.47 14.49
N PRO A 366 27.50 -1.93 14.84
CA PRO A 366 26.61 -1.26 13.90
C PRO A 366 27.28 -0.09 13.17
N ASN A 367 28.06 0.74 13.87
CA ASN A 367 28.77 1.89 13.28
C ASN A 367 29.82 1.45 12.27
N ASN A 368 30.63 0.44 12.61
CA ASN A 368 31.65 -0.06 11.71
C ASN A 368 31.03 -0.71 10.47
N PHE A 369 29.91 -1.42 10.65
CA PHE A 369 29.19 -1.99 9.53
C PHE A 369 28.62 -0.93 8.59
N MET A 370 27.94 0.11 9.10
CA MET A 370 27.36 1.18 8.28
C MET A 370 28.44 1.99 7.55
N ASN A 371 29.56 2.29 8.22
CA ASN A 371 30.71 2.95 7.59
C ASN A 371 31.36 2.09 6.48
N THR A 372 31.52 0.79 6.72
CA THR A 372 32.05 -0.14 5.73
C THR A 372 31.12 -0.25 4.52
N LEU A 373 29.81 -0.33 4.76
CA LEU A 373 28.79 -0.37 3.71
C LEU A 373 28.81 0.92 2.87
N ALA A 374 28.84 2.09 3.51
CA ALA A 374 28.92 3.39 2.84
C ALA A 374 30.17 3.49 1.94
N ASN A 375 31.35 3.14 2.48
CA ASN A 375 32.61 3.16 1.72
C ASN A 375 32.62 2.20 0.53
N LYS A 376 31.99 1.02 0.67
CA LYS A 376 31.88 0.06 -0.42
C LYS A 376 30.94 0.55 -1.52
N ILE A 377 29.81 1.17 -1.15
CA ILE A 377 28.87 1.76 -2.11
C ILE A 377 29.55 2.89 -2.89
N ILE A 378 30.28 3.79 -2.21
CA ILE A 378 31.06 4.84 -2.88
C ILE A 378 32.06 4.24 -3.87
N LYS A 379 32.75 3.16 -3.48
CA LYS A 379 33.73 2.50 -4.34
C LYS A 379 33.10 1.86 -5.57
N GLU A 380 31.93 1.22 -5.42
CA GLU A 380 31.20 0.56 -6.51
C GLU A 380 30.67 1.56 -7.53
N TYR A 381 30.09 2.64 -7.06
CA TYR A 381 29.45 3.65 -7.92
C TYR A 381 30.38 4.84 -8.28
N LYS A 382 31.65 4.79 -7.88
CA LYS A 382 32.77 5.71 -8.14
C LYS A 382 32.41 7.21 -8.22
N ASN A 383 31.72 7.66 -9.27
CA ASN A 383 31.38 9.08 -9.50
C ASN A 383 29.88 9.31 -9.68
N GLY A 384 29.06 8.32 -9.43
CA GLY A 384 27.62 8.37 -9.71
C GLY A 384 26.72 8.47 -8.47
N CYS A 385 27.29 8.49 -7.25
CA CYS A 385 26.50 8.65 -6.05
C CYS A 385 27.19 9.52 -5.00
N GLU A 386 26.39 10.16 -4.16
CA GLU A 386 26.79 10.91 -2.98
C GLU A 386 26.15 10.27 -1.75
N ILE A 387 26.86 10.23 -0.62
CA ILE A 387 26.34 9.70 0.63
C ILE A 387 26.23 10.82 1.66
N GLU A 388 25.00 11.05 2.12
CA GLU A 388 24.71 11.96 3.23
C GLU A 388 24.48 11.15 4.51
N PRO A 389 25.40 11.15 5.48
CA PRO A 389 25.17 10.52 6.77
C PRO A 389 24.12 11.30 7.56
N ILE A 390 23.28 10.59 8.30
CA ILE A 390 22.32 11.17 9.23
C ILE A 390 22.88 10.93 10.63
N PRO A 391 23.37 11.96 11.33
CA PRO A 391 23.99 11.85 12.64
C PRO A 391 23.05 11.19 13.66
N ASP A 392 23.64 10.43 14.59
CA ASP A 392 22.98 9.76 15.72
C ASP A 392 21.89 8.72 15.36
N LYS A 393 21.83 8.36 14.08
CA LYS A 393 20.92 7.32 13.59
C LYS A 393 21.73 6.39 12.69
N PHE A 394 21.58 5.08 12.86
CA PHE A 394 22.24 4.08 11.99
C PHE A 394 21.61 4.11 10.59
N LYS A 395 21.70 5.25 9.91
CA LYS A 395 21.15 5.49 8.58
C LYS A 395 21.94 6.53 7.78
N PHE A 396 21.85 6.43 6.46
CA PHE A 396 22.38 7.42 5.51
C PHE A 396 21.53 7.44 4.25
N ASN A 397 21.55 8.57 3.54
CA ASN A 397 20.98 8.71 2.22
C ASN A 397 22.04 8.45 1.15
N ILE A 398 21.68 7.73 0.08
CA ILE A 398 22.47 7.63 -1.14
C ILE A 398 21.74 8.45 -2.20
N ILE A 399 22.46 9.39 -2.81
CA ILE A 399 21.94 10.25 -3.86
C ILE A 399 22.62 9.83 -5.16
N PHE A 400 21.84 9.33 -6.12
CA PHE A 400 22.31 8.99 -7.46
C PHE A 400 21.96 10.11 -8.42
N GLU A 401 22.96 10.64 -9.12
CA GLU A 401 22.78 11.66 -10.16
C GLU A 401 22.91 11.04 -11.55
N TYR A 402 21.96 11.35 -12.43
CA TYR A 402 22.02 10.93 -13.82
C TYR A 402 22.79 11.92 -14.67
N LYS A 403 23.85 11.47 -15.35
CA LYS A 403 24.49 12.22 -16.42
C LYS A 403 23.90 11.80 -17.75
N LYS A 404 23.41 12.76 -18.53
CA LYS A 404 22.98 12.55 -19.91
C LYS A 404 24.18 12.18 -20.75
N ILE A 405 24.12 11.03 -21.45
CA ILE A 405 25.10 10.67 -22.49
C ILE A 405 24.50 11.13 -23.81
N ASP A 406 25.06 12.19 -24.38
CA ASP A 406 24.46 12.94 -25.50
C ASP A 406 24.73 12.35 -26.90
N ASN A 407 25.32 11.14 -27.07
CA ASN A 407 25.95 10.77 -28.35
C ASN A 407 25.57 9.41 -28.97
N TYR A 408 24.42 8.78 -28.66
CA TYR A 408 24.02 7.54 -29.34
C TYR A 408 22.71 7.69 -30.12
N THR A 409 22.75 7.59 -31.43
CA THR A 409 21.62 7.89 -32.34
C THR A 409 21.09 6.71 -33.13
N SER A 410 21.64 5.49 -33.04
CA SER A 410 21.16 4.33 -33.84
C SER A 410 21.20 2.99 -33.09
N ASP A 411 20.27 2.09 -33.42
CA ASP A 411 20.15 0.74 -32.83
C ASP A 411 21.36 -0.19 -33.15
N ASN A 412 22.17 0.13 -34.16
CA ASN A 412 23.35 -0.68 -34.55
C ASN A 412 24.57 -0.48 -33.63
N ASP A 413 24.54 0.51 -32.76
CA ASP A 413 25.67 0.78 -31.86
C ASP A 413 25.61 -0.10 -30.57
N PHE A 414 24.49 -0.76 -30.34
CA PHE A 414 24.28 -1.62 -29.13
C PHE A 414 25.08 -2.93 -29.16
N GLU A 415 25.37 -3.49 -30.34
CA GLU A 415 26.10 -4.77 -30.44
C GLU A 415 27.60 -4.66 -30.12
N LYS A 416 28.14 -3.43 -30.05
CA LYS A 416 29.57 -3.17 -29.84
C LYS A 416 29.94 -2.76 -28.44
N LEU A 417 28.95 -2.59 -27.56
CA LEU A 417 29.12 -2.12 -26.18
C LEU A 417 29.24 -3.28 -25.19
N GLY A 418 30.16 -3.15 -24.24
CA GLY A 418 30.24 -4.07 -23.11
C GLY A 418 29.02 -3.98 -22.19
N ILE A 419 28.80 -5.00 -21.34
CA ILE A 419 27.63 -5.07 -20.44
C ILE A 419 27.48 -3.81 -19.55
N GLU A 420 28.59 -3.20 -19.13
CA GLU A 420 28.61 -1.97 -18.30
C GLU A 420 28.11 -0.73 -19.07
N ASP A 421 28.33 -0.67 -20.36
CA ASP A 421 27.91 0.46 -21.22
C ASP A 421 26.41 0.34 -21.58
N ILE A 422 25.89 -0.87 -21.75
CA ILE A 422 24.47 -1.12 -22.05
C ILE A 422 23.59 -0.68 -20.87
N GLU A 423 24.01 -0.89 -19.64
CA GLU A 423 23.27 -0.45 -18.45
C GLU A 423 23.15 1.09 -18.38
N GLN A 424 24.19 1.84 -18.77
CA GLN A 424 24.14 3.30 -18.80
C GLN A 424 23.22 3.83 -19.92
N ILE A 425 23.10 3.14 -21.03
CA ILE A 425 22.27 3.54 -22.18
C ILE A 425 20.79 3.24 -21.94
N TYR A 426 20.47 2.12 -21.27
CA TYR A 426 19.06 1.79 -20.92
C TYR A 426 18.43 2.81 -19.97
N ILE A 427 19.24 3.48 -19.15
CA ILE A 427 18.83 4.58 -18.26
C ILE A 427 18.52 5.86 -19.07
N GLY A 428 19.07 6.03 -20.28
CA GLY A 428 18.98 7.24 -21.08
C GLY A 428 17.79 7.35 -22.04
N LYS A 429 16.98 6.31 -22.25
CA LYS A 429 15.87 6.34 -23.24
C LYS A 429 14.61 7.10 -22.81
N ASN A 430 14.53 7.67 -21.62
CA ASN A 430 13.42 8.55 -21.20
C ASN A 430 13.81 10.02 -21.36
N GLU A 431 13.41 10.63 -22.46
CA GLU A 431 13.77 11.98 -22.93
C GLU A 431 13.37 13.17 -22.05
N LYS A 432 12.86 12.97 -20.83
CA LYS A 432 12.35 14.07 -19.97
C LYS A 432 13.11 14.32 -18.67
N ILE A 433 14.29 13.71 -18.44
CA ILE A 433 14.87 13.76 -17.09
C ILE A 433 16.23 14.49 -17.10
N LYS A 434 16.21 15.80 -17.31
CA LYS A 434 17.32 16.67 -16.97
C LYS A 434 17.23 16.98 -15.46
N GLY A 435 18.14 16.39 -14.66
CA GLY A 435 18.31 16.76 -13.24
C GLY A 435 17.48 15.99 -12.21
N GLN A 436 16.89 14.82 -12.52
CA GLN A 436 16.26 13.97 -11.49
C GLN A 436 17.33 13.18 -10.72
N LYS A 437 17.26 13.29 -9.39
CA LYS A 437 18.07 12.50 -8.45
C LYS A 437 17.22 11.35 -7.93
N THR A 438 17.78 10.16 -7.75
CA THR A 438 17.16 9.11 -6.96
C THR A 438 17.80 9.07 -5.59
N VAL A 439 17.00 9.25 -4.56
CA VAL A 439 17.46 9.23 -3.16
C VAL A 439 16.99 7.97 -2.49
N ILE A 440 17.94 7.17 -2.00
CA ILE A 440 17.69 5.94 -1.26
C ILE A 440 18.21 6.13 0.16
N GLN A 441 17.34 6.00 1.14
CA GLN A 441 17.73 5.96 2.53
C GLN A 441 17.98 4.52 2.95
N ILE A 442 19.14 4.27 3.56
CA ILE A 442 19.47 2.97 4.16
C ILE A 442 19.43 3.11 5.67
N LYS A 443 18.66 2.25 6.34
CA LYS A 443 18.52 2.20 7.80
C LYS A 443 18.93 0.82 8.30
N LEU A 444 19.60 0.77 9.46
CA LEU A 444 19.95 -0.46 10.16
C LEU A 444 19.11 -0.59 11.42
N PHE A 445 18.53 -1.75 11.64
CA PHE A 445 17.71 -2.09 12.80
C PHE A 445 18.26 -3.32 13.51
N GLU A 446 18.14 -3.37 14.82
CA GLU A 446 18.41 -4.56 15.60
C GLU A 446 17.25 -5.55 15.48
N SER A 447 17.56 -6.83 15.27
CA SER A 447 16.57 -7.90 15.13
C SER A 447 16.29 -8.55 16.48
N TYR A 448 15.02 -8.86 16.75
CA TYR A 448 14.57 -9.50 17.99
C TYR A 448 15.26 -10.84 18.31
N ASN A 449 15.81 -11.53 17.30
CA ASN A 449 16.49 -12.82 17.43
C ASN A 449 18.03 -12.70 17.42
N GLY A 450 18.55 -11.51 17.72
CA GLY A 450 19.98 -11.21 17.61
C GLY A 450 20.43 -11.06 16.14
N GLY A 451 21.15 -9.99 15.82
CA GLY A 451 21.56 -9.61 14.47
C GLY A 451 20.89 -8.31 14.04
N TYR A 452 21.09 -7.93 12.79
CA TYR A 452 20.62 -6.66 12.27
C TYR A 452 19.81 -6.86 10.99
N LEU A 453 18.87 -5.92 10.74
CA LEU A 453 18.09 -5.81 9.52
C LEU A 453 18.46 -4.50 8.83
N LEU A 454 18.78 -4.56 7.55
CA LEU A 454 19.06 -3.39 6.73
C LEU A 454 17.83 -3.06 5.88
N ARG A 455 17.29 -1.86 6.02
CA ARG A 455 16.12 -1.37 5.28
C ARG A 455 16.52 -0.35 4.24
N PHE A 456 15.92 -0.45 3.05
CA PHE A 456 16.04 0.51 1.96
C PHE A 456 14.71 1.24 1.79
N VAL A 457 14.75 2.57 1.81
CA VAL A 457 13.56 3.42 1.64
C VAL A 457 13.81 4.39 0.51
N LYS A 458 12.96 4.38 -0.50
CA LYS A 458 12.96 5.42 -1.53
C LYS A 458 12.49 6.74 -0.92
N LYS A 459 13.32 7.77 -0.98
CA LYS A 459 12.97 9.12 -0.53
C LYS A 459 12.58 10.03 -1.69
N ASP A 460 13.21 9.85 -2.85
CA ASP A 460 12.95 10.64 -4.04
C ASP A 460 13.41 9.92 -5.30
N GLY A 461 12.95 10.36 -6.48
CA GLY A 461 13.42 9.87 -7.77
C GLY A 461 12.54 8.77 -8.41
N ASP A 462 13.05 8.20 -9.50
CA ASP A 462 12.39 7.16 -10.29
C ASP A 462 12.42 5.80 -9.59
N LEU A 463 11.32 5.04 -9.67
CA LEU A 463 11.20 3.77 -8.97
C LEU A 463 12.04 2.66 -9.62
N ASN A 464 12.13 2.61 -10.95
CA ASN A 464 12.90 1.56 -11.62
C ASN A 464 14.37 1.70 -11.26
N ASN A 465 14.85 2.93 -11.18
CA ASN A 465 16.19 3.23 -10.74
C ASN A 465 16.40 2.83 -9.28
N TYR A 466 15.43 3.13 -8.41
CA TYR A 466 15.44 2.68 -7.02
C TYR A 466 15.53 1.16 -6.90
N LEU A 467 14.71 0.41 -7.65
CA LEU A 467 14.72 -1.06 -7.62
C LEU A 467 16.04 -1.64 -8.16
N ASN A 468 16.58 -1.10 -9.25
CA ASN A 468 17.87 -1.51 -9.80
C ASN A 468 19.02 -1.29 -8.81
N TYR A 469 19.04 -0.14 -8.13
CA TYR A 469 20.08 0.15 -7.12
C TYR A 469 19.97 -0.78 -5.91
N ILE A 470 18.75 -1.07 -5.44
CA ILE A 470 18.56 -2.01 -4.33
C ILE A 470 19.01 -3.41 -4.72
N GLU A 471 18.70 -3.88 -5.92
CA GLU A 471 19.14 -5.19 -6.39
C GLU A 471 20.65 -5.30 -6.41
N LYS A 472 21.35 -4.31 -6.98
CA LYS A 472 22.81 -4.27 -7.02
C LYS A 472 23.42 -4.26 -5.62
N ILE A 473 22.93 -3.40 -4.72
CA ILE A 473 23.40 -3.34 -3.32
C ILE A 473 23.07 -4.65 -2.59
N SER A 474 21.91 -5.25 -2.82
CA SER A 474 21.49 -6.51 -2.21
C SER A 474 22.35 -7.68 -2.69
N SER A 475 22.65 -7.74 -3.97
CA SER A 475 23.52 -8.78 -4.56
C SER A 475 24.95 -8.69 -4.01
N PHE A 476 25.47 -7.48 -3.90
CA PHE A 476 26.74 -7.22 -3.29
C PHE A 476 26.82 -7.65 -1.82
N LEU A 477 25.78 -7.37 -1.02
CA LEU A 477 25.73 -7.74 0.39
C LEU A 477 25.58 -9.27 0.61
N LYS A 478 25.07 -10.01 -0.38
CA LYS A 478 24.96 -11.48 -0.34
C LYS A 478 26.28 -12.19 -0.66
N GLN A 479 27.17 -11.54 -1.38
CA GLN A 479 28.50 -12.11 -1.78
C GLN A 479 29.57 -11.93 -0.69
N ASN A 480 29.33 -11.11 0.31
CA ASN A 480 30.21 -10.81 1.43
C ASN A 480 29.51 -11.06 2.78
#